data_5edce724e4b234d5993c6c729192c245
#
_entry.id   5edce724e4b234d5993c6c729192c245
#
_cell.length_a   1.000
_cell.length_b   1.000
_cell.length_c   1.000
_cell.angle_alpha   90.00
_cell.angle_beta   90.00
_cell.angle_gamma   90.00
#
_symmetry.space_group_name_H-M   'P 1'
#
loop_
_entity.id
_entity.type
_entity.pdbx_description
1 polymer ?
#
loop_
_entity_poly.entity_id
_entity_poly.type
_entity_poly.pdbx_seq_one_letter_code
_entity_poly.pdbx_strand_id
1 'polypeptide(L)'
;MDRRAFLRIGAGAGLLTAAAQAQAPQQEKAKKYQGGASPWPVTLNSSTIRPTPLKDKIRVAAEAGYDGIELWVNEIEKHETDGGNLKDLAAEIKDRGLFVPNVIGLWDCMPMEDEAWKKSLEATRNRMRLAAGAGSRHVAAIPAPDRPDFDLKCGADRYRDLLKIGRDEFNIIVACEFVGFMKGVHRLGQGVAIALDADDPDACLVADTFHLYRGGSGFEGIRHLNGSFIAVFHWNDVPADPPREQLGDEHRIYPGDGILPLKKALAYLREINYGGPLSLEMFNREHWSQDPKQVADTGLRKIRELIASTSV
;
A
#
# COMPACT_ATOMS: atom_id res chain seq x y z
N MET A 1 -15.13 69.05 -2.77
CA MET A 1 -15.67 69.30 -1.41
C MET A 1 -15.65 68.06 -0.65
N ASP A 2 -15.01 67.89 0.34
CA ASP A 2 -13.84 68.20 1.13
C ASP A 2 -13.50 66.97 1.91
N ARG A 3 -12.29 66.49 1.75
CA ARG A 3 -11.73 65.44 2.55
C ARG A 3 -11.12 66.14 3.76
N ARG A 4 -11.50 65.79 4.96
CA ARG A 4 -10.77 65.85 6.23
C ARG A 4 -11.73 66.14 7.37
N ALA A 5 -11.85 65.14 8.19
CA ALA A 5 -11.85 65.22 9.65
C ALA A 5 -12.52 63.98 10.24
N PHE A 6 -11.75 63.15 10.87
CA PHE A 6 -12.00 62.70 12.21
C PHE A 6 -10.77 61.91 12.73
N LEU A 7 -9.94 62.69 13.36
CA LEU A 7 -8.90 62.20 14.25
C LEU A 7 -9.23 62.74 15.64
N ARG A 8 -9.16 61.83 16.61
CA ARG A 8 -9.03 61.97 18.08
C ARG A 8 -10.19 61.53 18.92
N ILE A 9 -9.86 60.53 19.73
CA ILE A 9 -9.80 60.43 21.20
C ILE A 9 -10.26 59.01 21.52
N GLY A 10 -9.44 58.22 22.19
CA GLY A 10 -9.35 58.01 23.57
C GLY A 10 -8.40 56.87 23.93
N ALA A 11 -7.51 57.14 24.83
CA ALA A 11 -6.58 56.22 25.47
C ALA A 11 -7.29 55.29 26.48
N GLY A 12 -6.77 54.06 26.60
CA GLY A 12 -6.78 53.37 27.84
C GLY A 12 -7.58 52.09 27.92
N ALA A 13 -6.95 50.96 27.72
CA ALA A 13 -7.06 49.77 28.57
C ALA A 13 -6.09 48.69 28.05
N GLY A 14 -5.07 48.39 28.82
CA GLY A 14 -4.14 47.30 28.52
C GLY A 14 -4.85 45.97 28.55
N LEU A 15 -4.91 45.30 27.43
CA LEU A 15 -5.22 43.89 27.31
C LEU A 15 -3.93 43.14 27.15
N LEU A 16 -3.50 42.51 28.23
CA LEU A 16 -2.51 41.44 28.20
C LEU A 16 -3.02 40.32 27.30
N THR A 17 -2.62 40.34 26.05
CA THR A 17 -2.75 39.17 25.18
C THR A 17 -1.75 38.11 25.61
N ALA A 18 -2.23 37.12 26.37
CA ALA A 18 -1.52 35.88 26.55
C ALA A 18 -1.34 35.25 25.16
N ALA A 19 -0.14 35.36 24.62
CA ALA A 19 0.27 34.59 23.45
C ALA A 19 0.20 33.11 23.81
N ALA A 20 -0.84 32.43 23.37
CA ALA A 20 -0.88 30.97 23.38
C ALA A 20 0.28 30.51 22.51
N GLN A 21 1.39 30.10 23.15
CA GLN A 21 2.44 29.35 22.48
C GLN A 21 1.81 28.08 21.95
N ALA A 22 1.58 28.04 20.63
CA ALA A 22 1.28 26.80 19.93
C ALA A 22 2.46 25.85 20.20
N GLN A 23 2.23 24.84 21.04
CA GLN A 23 3.19 23.76 21.21
C GLN A 23 3.39 23.13 19.83
N ALA A 24 4.63 23.17 19.34
CA ALA A 24 5.02 22.40 18.17
C ALA A 24 4.57 20.94 18.38
N PRO A 25 4.01 20.30 17.36
CA PRO A 25 3.59 18.91 17.48
C PRO A 25 4.78 18.10 17.99
N GLN A 26 4.61 17.44 19.14
CA GLN A 26 5.59 16.51 19.65
C GLN A 26 5.82 15.48 18.57
N GLN A 27 7.02 15.41 18.01
CA GLN A 27 7.42 14.35 17.11
C GLN A 27 7.22 13.03 17.88
N GLU A 28 6.17 12.30 17.52
CA GLU A 28 5.96 10.94 17.99
C GLU A 28 7.23 10.16 17.68
N LYS A 29 7.87 9.58 18.70
CA LYS A 29 9.11 8.81 18.50
C LYS A 29 8.82 7.75 17.45
N ALA A 30 9.49 7.84 16.31
CA ALA A 30 9.29 6.91 15.19
C ALA A 30 9.33 5.47 15.71
N LYS A 31 8.26 4.72 15.47
CA LYS A 31 8.21 3.30 15.81
C LYS A 31 9.39 2.63 15.13
N LYS A 32 10.11 1.78 15.85
CA LYS A 32 11.24 1.02 15.31
C LYS A 32 10.85 -0.43 15.17
N TYR A 33 10.98 -0.94 13.96
CA TYR A 33 10.71 -2.33 13.59
C TYR A 33 12.02 -3.09 13.38
N GLN A 34 11.95 -4.37 13.18
CA GLN A 34 13.11 -5.20 12.89
C GLN A 34 14.21 -5.08 13.96
N GLY A 35 13.81 -5.12 15.25
CA GLY A 35 14.76 -4.94 16.35
C GLY A 35 15.44 -3.56 16.40
N GLY A 36 14.82 -2.55 15.78
CA GLY A 36 15.34 -1.19 15.70
C GLY A 36 16.10 -0.86 14.41
N ALA A 37 16.20 -1.83 13.50
CA ALA A 37 16.91 -1.65 12.22
C ALA A 37 16.07 -0.96 11.12
N SER A 38 14.75 -0.84 11.31
CA SER A 38 13.86 -0.19 10.33
C SER A 38 12.90 0.80 11.00
N PRO A 39 12.66 1.98 10.40
CA PRO A 39 11.56 2.86 10.81
C PRO A 39 10.21 2.36 10.29
N TRP A 40 10.18 1.42 9.34
CA TRP A 40 8.99 0.85 8.73
C TRP A 40 8.84 -0.63 9.08
N PRO A 41 7.60 -1.15 9.23
CA PRO A 41 7.39 -2.58 9.24
C PRO A 41 7.88 -3.19 7.92
N VAL A 42 8.42 -4.40 7.96
CA VAL A 42 8.78 -5.14 6.75
C VAL A 42 7.90 -6.37 6.67
N THR A 43 7.16 -6.51 5.58
CA THR A 43 6.21 -7.60 5.38
C THR A 43 6.59 -8.46 4.18
N LEU A 44 6.23 -9.74 4.22
CA LEU A 44 6.40 -10.66 3.11
C LEU A 44 5.08 -10.77 2.35
N ASN A 45 5.05 -10.37 1.07
CA ASN A 45 3.92 -10.70 0.21
C ASN A 45 4.01 -12.17 -0.19
N SER A 46 2.92 -12.89 -0.04
CA SER A 46 2.83 -14.34 -0.24
C SER A 46 3.12 -14.79 -1.69
N SER A 47 3.05 -13.85 -2.66
CA SER A 47 3.47 -14.08 -4.05
C SER A 47 4.96 -14.39 -4.17
N THR A 48 5.79 -13.86 -3.27
CA THR A 48 7.25 -14.04 -3.28
C THR A 48 7.64 -15.52 -3.16
N ILE A 49 6.84 -16.31 -2.45
CA ILE A 49 7.01 -17.75 -2.28
C ILE A 49 5.73 -18.49 -2.72
N ARG A 50 5.16 -18.11 -3.85
CA ARG A 50 3.81 -18.50 -4.32
C ARG A 50 3.50 -20.00 -4.28
N PRO A 51 4.39 -20.93 -4.68
CA PRO A 51 4.08 -22.36 -4.65
C PRO A 51 3.94 -22.97 -3.25
N THR A 52 4.40 -22.27 -2.22
CA THR A 52 4.37 -22.76 -0.83
C THR A 52 2.92 -22.76 -0.30
N PRO A 53 2.46 -23.78 0.42
CA PRO A 53 1.13 -23.78 1.05
C PRO A 53 0.95 -22.62 2.03
N LEU A 54 -0.28 -22.09 2.16
CA LEU A 54 -0.59 -20.90 2.96
C LEU A 54 -0.05 -20.96 4.40
N LYS A 55 -0.28 -22.06 5.12
CA LYS A 55 0.22 -22.22 6.49
C LYS A 55 1.75 -22.21 6.59
N ASP A 56 2.41 -22.80 5.61
CA ASP A 56 3.87 -22.77 5.52
C ASP A 56 4.38 -21.37 5.18
N LYS A 57 3.69 -20.59 4.33
CA LYS A 57 4.03 -19.19 4.07
C LYS A 57 3.99 -18.36 5.35
N ILE A 58 2.95 -18.53 6.17
CA ILE A 58 2.81 -17.83 7.46
C ILE A 58 3.96 -18.22 8.39
N ARG A 59 4.26 -19.52 8.48
CA ARG A 59 5.39 -20.03 9.27
C ARG A 59 6.72 -19.45 8.80
N VAL A 60 6.99 -19.49 7.50
CA VAL A 60 8.23 -18.99 6.88
C VAL A 60 8.39 -17.47 7.13
N ALA A 61 7.33 -16.68 6.97
CA ALA A 61 7.39 -15.24 7.25
C ALA A 61 7.78 -14.96 8.71
N ALA A 62 7.17 -15.68 9.66
CA ALA A 62 7.48 -15.54 11.08
C ALA A 62 8.91 -15.98 11.41
N GLU A 63 9.34 -17.16 10.94
CA GLU A 63 10.67 -17.72 11.17
C GLU A 63 11.79 -16.89 10.51
N ALA A 64 11.50 -16.19 9.39
CA ALA A 64 12.42 -15.26 8.75
C ALA A 64 12.54 -13.94 9.53
N GLY A 65 11.55 -13.61 10.38
CA GLY A 65 11.54 -12.41 11.20
C GLY A 65 10.90 -11.21 10.52
N TYR A 66 9.96 -11.42 9.60
CA TYR A 66 9.09 -10.35 9.09
C TYR A 66 8.15 -9.86 10.18
N ASP A 67 7.73 -8.60 10.10
CA ASP A 67 6.73 -8.02 11.02
C ASP A 67 5.30 -8.41 10.62
N GLY A 68 5.07 -8.81 9.37
CA GLY A 68 3.75 -9.20 8.87
C GLY A 68 3.82 -10.00 7.57
N ILE A 69 2.66 -10.45 7.14
CA ILE A 69 2.48 -11.16 5.86
C ILE A 69 1.33 -10.54 5.09
N GLU A 70 1.54 -10.25 3.83
CA GLU A 70 0.52 -9.79 2.90
C GLU A 70 0.03 -10.95 2.07
N LEU A 71 -1.28 -11.20 2.09
CA LEU A 71 -1.89 -12.39 1.50
C LEU A 71 -2.60 -12.06 0.18
N TRP A 72 -2.86 -13.10 -0.62
CA TRP A 72 -3.73 -13.03 -1.78
C TRP A 72 -5.08 -13.65 -1.47
N VAL A 73 -6.17 -13.02 -1.92
CA VAL A 73 -7.53 -13.44 -1.58
C VAL A 73 -7.84 -14.87 -2.01
N ASN A 74 -7.29 -15.32 -3.15
CA ASN A 74 -7.48 -16.69 -3.64
C ASN A 74 -6.86 -17.76 -2.74
N GLU A 75 -5.82 -17.42 -1.98
CA GLU A 75 -5.22 -18.33 -0.98
C GLU A 75 -6.14 -18.47 0.24
N ILE A 76 -6.76 -17.37 0.66
CA ILE A 76 -7.72 -17.33 1.76
C ILE A 76 -9.00 -18.06 1.36
N GLU A 77 -9.49 -17.82 0.14
CA GLU A 77 -10.66 -18.50 -0.42
C GLU A 77 -10.44 -20.01 -0.51
N LYS A 78 -9.26 -20.42 -1.00
CA LYS A 78 -8.90 -21.86 -1.02
C LYS A 78 -8.85 -22.45 0.39
N HIS A 79 -8.27 -21.75 1.36
CA HIS A 79 -8.23 -22.20 2.75
C HIS A 79 -9.64 -22.43 3.31
N GLU A 80 -10.57 -21.51 3.07
CA GLU A 80 -11.98 -21.67 3.51
C GLU A 80 -12.67 -22.81 2.77
N THR A 81 -12.50 -22.91 1.45
CA THR A 81 -13.08 -23.97 0.61
C THR A 81 -12.57 -25.37 1.02
N ASP A 82 -11.32 -25.47 1.43
CA ASP A 82 -10.72 -26.72 1.94
C ASP A 82 -11.20 -27.03 3.39
N GLY A 83 -12.13 -26.27 3.95
CA GLY A 83 -12.69 -26.46 5.30
C GLY A 83 -11.95 -25.71 6.41
N GLY A 84 -11.04 -24.84 6.07
CA GLY A 84 -10.35 -23.98 7.05
C GLY A 84 -11.26 -22.89 7.61
N ASN A 85 -10.94 -22.40 8.83
CA ASN A 85 -11.67 -21.34 9.50
C ASN A 85 -10.86 -20.04 9.45
N LEU A 86 -11.49 -18.92 9.05
CA LEU A 86 -10.80 -17.63 8.91
C LEU A 86 -10.38 -17.04 10.27
N LYS A 87 -11.14 -17.26 11.34
CA LYS A 87 -10.77 -16.78 12.69
C LYS A 87 -9.54 -17.51 13.19
N ASP A 88 -9.45 -18.82 12.93
CA ASP A 88 -8.29 -19.63 13.31
C ASP A 88 -7.07 -19.22 12.49
N LEU A 89 -7.24 -18.91 11.20
CA LEU A 89 -6.19 -18.38 10.34
C LEU A 89 -5.65 -17.04 10.88
N ALA A 90 -6.54 -16.10 11.18
CA ALA A 90 -6.17 -14.81 11.75
C ALA A 90 -5.49 -14.95 13.12
N ALA A 91 -5.96 -15.86 13.97
CA ALA A 91 -5.34 -16.18 15.25
C ALA A 91 -3.93 -16.76 15.06
N GLU A 92 -3.76 -17.74 14.17
CA GLU A 92 -2.44 -18.32 13.86
C GLU A 92 -1.44 -17.25 13.41
N ILE A 93 -1.84 -16.35 12.50
CA ILE A 93 -0.98 -15.25 12.02
C ILE A 93 -0.55 -14.37 13.20
N LYS A 94 -1.51 -13.96 14.03
CA LYS A 94 -1.25 -13.11 15.21
C LYS A 94 -0.39 -13.80 16.26
N ASP A 95 -0.64 -15.07 16.56
CA ASP A 95 0.10 -15.84 17.56
C ASP A 95 1.56 -16.06 17.15
N ARG A 96 1.85 -16.02 15.86
CA ARG A 96 3.21 -16.02 15.33
C ARG A 96 3.87 -14.64 15.33
N GLY A 97 3.20 -13.62 15.86
CA GLY A 97 3.70 -12.24 15.94
C GLY A 97 3.60 -11.46 14.63
N LEU A 98 2.84 -11.96 13.66
CA LEU A 98 2.63 -11.30 12.38
C LEU A 98 1.32 -10.49 12.37
N PHE A 99 1.27 -9.46 11.53
CA PHE A 99 0.03 -8.78 11.15
C PHE A 99 -0.22 -8.87 9.65
N VAL A 100 -1.47 -8.67 9.21
CA VAL A 100 -1.84 -8.61 7.80
C VAL A 100 -2.08 -7.15 7.42
N PRO A 101 -1.15 -6.49 6.72
CA PRO A 101 -1.30 -5.08 6.35
C PRO A 101 -2.36 -4.86 5.27
N ASN A 102 -2.44 -5.78 4.34
CA ASN A 102 -3.26 -5.74 3.15
C ASN A 102 -3.50 -7.15 2.60
N VAL A 103 -4.56 -7.30 1.83
CA VAL A 103 -4.81 -8.49 1.00
C VAL A 103 -4.95 -8.03 -0.44
N ILE A 104 -4.21 -8.65 -1.37
CA ILE A 104 -4.40 -8.42 -2.80
C ILE A 104 -5.65 -9.18 -3.23
N GLY A 105 -6.70 -8.46 -3.68
CA GLY A 105 -7.93 -9.19 -3.88
C GLY A 105 -9.03 -8.62 -4.72
N LEU A 106 -9.16 -7.32 -4.89
CA LEU A 106 -10.27 -6.75 -5.64
C LEU A 106 -9.84 -6.42 -7.08
N TRP A 107 -10.01 -7.36 -7.97
CA TRP A 107 -9.90 -7.18 -9.41
C TRP A 107 -11.28 -7.26 -10.05
N ASP A 108 -11.45 -6.65 -11.22
CA ASP A 108 -12.75 -6.47 -11.91
C ASP A 108 -13.80 -5.75 -11.03
N CYS A 109 -13.32 -4.90 -10.14
CA CYS A 109 -14.14 -4.26 -9.10
C CYS A 109 -14.59 -2.83 -9.44
N MET A 110 -14.19 -2.28 -10.59
CA MET A 110 -14.55 -0.91 -11.02
C MET A 110 -15.00 -0.86 -12.48
N PRO A 111 -15.93 -1.73 -12.93
CA PRO A 111 -16.46 -1.62 -14.28
C PRO A 111 -17.24 -0.32 -14.46
N MET A 112 -17.11 0.29 -15.64
CA MET A 112 -17.73 1.58 -15.93
C MET A 112 -19.25 1.46 -16.16
N GLU A 113 -19.70 0.34 -16.70
CA GLU A 113 -21.10 0.06 -16.99
C GLU A 113 -21.86 -0.33 -15.71
N ASP A 114 -23.00 0.32 -15.43
CA ASP A 114 -23.78 0.13 -14.21
C ASP A 114 -24.23 -1.33 -13.98
N GLU A 115 -24.62 -2.02 -15.04
CA GLU A 115 -25.04 -3.43 -14.93
C GLU A 115 -23.86 -4.36 -14.60
N ALA A 116 -22.68 -4.10 -15.18
CA ALA A 116 -21.46 -4.84 -14.85
C ALA A 116 -21.03 -4.56 -13.40
N TRP A 117 -21.14 -3.30 -12.97
CA TRP A 117 -20.88 -2.88 -11.59
C TRP A 117 -21.78 -3.64 -10.60
N LYS A 118 -23.09 -3.64 -10.80
CA LYS A 118 -24.03 -4.37 -9.94
C LYS A 118 -23.68 -5.86 -9.84
N LYS A 119 -23.31 -6.47 -10.95
CA LYS A 119 -22.89 -7.89 -11.00
C LYS A 119 -21.58 -8.16 -10.29
N SER A 120 -20.64 -7.22 -10.28
CA SER A 120 -19.34 -7.40 -9.61
C SER A 120 -19.44 -7.34 -8.09
N LEU A 121 -20.49 -6.73 -7.52
CA LEU A 121 -20.58 -6.44 -6.10
C LEU A 121 -20.64 -7.68 -5.20
N GLU A 122 -21.28 -8.76 -5.64
CA GLU A 122 -21.35 -9.99 -4.83
C GLU A 122 -19.96 -10.60 -4.63
N ALA A 123 -19.21 -10.81 -5.72
CA ALA A 123 -17.84 -11.31 -5.65
C ALA A 123 -16.92 -10.37 -4.88
N THR A 124 -17.08 -9.07 -5.08
CA THR A 124 -16.30 -8.03 -4.39
C THR A 124 -16.55 -8.07 -2.88
N ARG A 125 -17.81 -8.15 -2.43
CA ARG A 125 -18.15 -8.30 -1.00
C ARG A 125 -17.59 -9.58 -0.40
N ASN A 126 -17.67 -10.70 -1.11
CA ASN A 126 -17.08 -11.95 -0.64
C ASN A 126 -15.56 -11.82 -0.44
N ARG A 127 -14.85 -11.18 -1.37
CA ARG A 127 -13.41 -10.94 -1.25
C ARG A 127 -13.06 -10.00 -0.09
N MET A 128 -13.86 -8.95 0.15
CA MET A 128 -13.72 -8.08 1.33
C MET A 128 -13.94 -8.86 2.63
N ARG A 129 -14.95 -9.72 2.68
CA ARG A 129 -15.23 -10.60 3.82
C ARG A 129 -14.05 -11.53 4.12
N LEU A 130 -13.48 -12.14 3.09
CA LEU A 130 -12.30 -13.00 3.20
C LEU A 130 -11.08 -12.24 3.75
N ALA A 131 -10.81 -11.06 3.21
CA ALA A 131 -9.71 -10.22 3.64
C ALA A 131 -9.88 -9.77 5.11
N ALA A 132 -11.04 -9.29 5.46
CA ALA A 132 -11.38 -8.90 6.84
C ALA A 132 -11.31 -10.11 7.79
N GLY A 133 -11.83 -11.27 7.37
CA GLY A 133 -11.79 -12.52 8.14
C GLY A 133 -10.38 -13.02 8.41
N ALA A 134 -9.43 -12.76 7.52
CA ALA A 134 -8.00 -13.05 7.72
C ALA A 134 -7.29 -12.00 8.62
N GLY A 135 -8.01 -11.01 9.14
CA GLY A 135 -7.46 -9.97 10.01
C GLY A 135 -6.75 -8.83 9.28
N SER A 136 -7.00 -8.66 7.99
CA SER A 136 -6.41 -7.59 7.21
C SER A 136 -7.00 -6.23 7.54
N ARG A 137 -6.14 -5.20 7.54
CA ARG A 137 -6.57 -3.81 7.66
C ARG A 137 -7.05 -3.24 6.33
N HIS A 138 -6.40 -3.63 5.23
CA HIS A 138 -6.72 -3.13 3.89
C HIS A 138 -6.97 -4.26 2.91
N VAL A 139 -7.66 -3.95 1.83
CA VAL A 139 -7.76 -4.81 0.65
C VAL A 139 -7.45 -3.98 -0.59
N ALA A 140 -6.50 -4.46 -1.41
CA ALA A 140 -6.09 -3.78 -2.63
C ALA A 140 -7.17 -3.93 -3.72
N ALA A 141 -7.53 -2.81 -4.33
CA ALA A 141 -8.44 -2.73 -5.46
C ALA A 141 -7.70 -2.23 -6.70
N ILE A 142 -7.65 -3.08 -7.72
CA ILE A 142 -7.07 -2.74 -9.02
C ILE A 142 -8.18 -2.17 -9.90
N PRO A 143 -8.04 -0.93 -10.43
CA PRO A 143 -9.02 -0.34 -11.34
C PRO A 143 -9.14 -1.16 -12.63
N ALA A 144 -10.11 -2.06 -12.68
CA ALA A 144 -10.35 -3.02 -13.73
C ALA A 144 -11.85 -3.16 -14.01
N PRO A 145 -12.25 -3.54 -15.21
CA PRO A 145 -11.46 -4.18 -16.28
C PRO A 145 -10.44 -3.26 -16.95
N ASP A 146 -9.29 -3.83 -17.37
CA ASP A 146 -8.21 -3.10 -18.02
C ASP A 146 -8.58 -2.66 -19.44
N ARG A 147 -8.75 -1.35 -19.62
CA ARG A 147 -9.11 -0.76 -20.92
C ARG A 147 -8.45 0.61 -21.08
N PRO A 148 -8.01 0.98 -22.30
CA PRO A 148 -7.30 2.24 -22.54
C PRO A 148 -8.19 3.49 -22.38
N ASP A 149 -9.50 3.33 -22.46
CA ASP A 149 -10.52 4.37 -22.30
C ASP A 149 -11.15 4.35 -20.90
N PHE A 150 -10.44 3.86 -19.89
CA PHE A 150 -10.91 3.86 -18.50
C PHE A 150 -11.17 5.29 -18.02
N ASP A 151 -12.41 5.57 -17.62
CA ASP A 151 -12.83 6.87 -17.11
C ASP A 151 -12.45 7.00 -15.62
N LEU A 152 -11.47 7.87 -15.33
CA LEU A 152 -10.98 8.07 -13.96
C LEU A 152 -12.06 8.61 -13.03
N LYS A 153 -13.00 9.44 -13.54
CA LYS A 153 -14.10 9.95 -12.72
C LYS A 153 -15.07 8.84 -12.34
N CYS A 154 -15.44 8.00 -13.28
CA CYS A 154 -16.26 6.82 -13.00
C CYS A 154 -15.51 5.89 -12.01
N GLY A 155 -14.20 5.69 -12.21
CA GLY A 155 -13.35 4.94 -11.29
C GLY A 155 -13.39 5.51 -9.87
N ALA A 156 -13.34 6.82 -9.71
CA ALA A 156 -13.42 7.50 -8.41
C ALA A 156 -14.79 7.28 -7.73
N ASP A 157 -15.89 7.39 -8.50
CA ASP A 157 -17.23 7.13 -7.98
C ASP A 157 -17.38 5.66 -7.52
N ARG A 158 -16.88 4.69 -8.31
CA ARG A 158 -16.86 3.26 -7.92
C ARG A 158 -15.97 3.03 -6.69
N TYR A 159 -14.80 3.66 -6.65
CA TYR A 159 -13.89 3.55 -5.51
C TYR A 159 -14.51 4.10 -4.22
N ARG A 160 -15.21 5.21 -4.27
CA ARG A 160 -15.99 5.75 -3.14
C ARG A 160 -17.01 4.75 -2.62
N ASP A 161 -17.76 4.11 -3.53
CA ASP A 161 -18.73 3.08 -3.15
C ASP A 161 -18.04 1.86 -2.50
N LEU A 162 -16.88 1.44 -3.03
CA LEU A 162 -16.09 0.35 -2.45
C LEU A 162 -15.58 0.68 -1.05
N LEU A 163 -15.10 1.91 -0.83
CA LEU A 163 -14.65 2.38 0.50
C LEU A 163 -15.80 2.32 1.50
N LYS A 164 -16.98 2.79 1.09
CA LYS A 164 -18.19 2.73 1.92
C LYS A 164 -18.58 1.29 2.26
N ILE A 165 -18.64 0.40 1.27
CA ILE A 165 -18.94 -1.03 1.48
C ILE A 165 -17.90 -1.66 2.43
N GLY A 166 -16.62 -1.44 2.19
CA GLY A 166 -15.55 -1.99 3.01
C GLY A 166 -15.66 -1.56 4.47
N ARG A 167 -15.87 -0.27 4.71
CA ARG A 167 -16.03 0.30 6.05
C ARG A 167 -17.31 -0.18 6.75
N ASP A 168 -18.46 -0.04 6.10
CA ASP A 168 -19.76 -0.22 6.74
C ASP A 168 -20.10 -1.71 6.94
N GLU A 169 -19.68 -2.60 6.03
CA GLU A 169 -20.06 -4.01 6.07
C GLU A 169 -18.95 -4.92 6.67
N PHE A 170 -17.68 -4.54 6.52
CA PHE A 170 -16.56 -5.45 6.84
C PHE A 170 -15.50 -4.83 7.76
N ASN A 171 -15.58 -3.55 8.08
CA ASN A 171 -14.56 -2.81 8.85
C ASN A 171 -13.16 -2.95 8.22
N ILE A 172 -13.07 -2.84 6.89
CA ILE A 172 -11.83 -2.91 6.10
C ILE A 172 -11.72 -1.69 5.18
N ILE A 173 -10.52 -1.21 4.97
CA ILE A 173 -10.23 -0.08 4.08
C ILE A 173 -9.85 -0.62 2.71
N VAL A 174 -10.45 -0.07 1.66
CA VAL A 174 -10.06 -0.40 0.27
C VAL A 174 -8.93 0.52 -0.15
N ALA A 175 -7.78 -0.03 -0.59
CA ALA A 175 -6.66 0.73 -1.11
C ALA A 175 -6.59 0.61 -2.63
N CYS A 176 -6.52 1.73 -3.35
CA CYS A 176 -6.46 1.74 -4.82
C CYS A 176 -5.03 1.45 -5.28
N GLU A 177 -4.86 0.50 -6.19
CA GLU A 177 -3.56 0.14 -6.75
C GLU A 177 -3.51 0.43 -8.26
N PHE A 178 -2.53 1.24 -8.71
CA PHE A 178 -2.21 1.41 -10.12
C PHE A 178 -1.22 0.34 -10.56
N VAL A 179 -1.43 -0.25 -11.74
CA VAL A 179 -0.63 -1.39 -12.21
C VAL A 179 0.11 -1.04 -13.50
N GLY A 180 1.42 -0.94 -13.44
CA GLY A 180 2.29 -0.33 -14.45
C GLY A 180 2.26 -0.90 -15.86
N PHE A 181 1.76 -2.12 -16.08
CA PHE A 181 1.59 -2.73 -17.39
C PHE A 181 0.15 -2.70 -17.91
N MET A 182 -0.81 -2.17 -17.12
CA MET A 182 -2.19 -1.99 -17.57
C MET A 182 -2.30 -0.84 -18.58
N LYS A 183 -3.38 -0.85 -19.37
CA LYS A 183 -3.68 0.18 -20.37
C LYS A 183 -4.45 1.36 -19.77
N GLY A 184 -5.29 1.08 -18.79
CA GLY A 184 -6.17 2.07 -18.14
C GLY A 184 -5.43 2.86 -17.07
N VAL A 185 -5.25 2.27 -15.89
CA VAL A 185 -4.67 2.94 -14.71
C VAL A 185 -3.29 2.35 -14.42
N HIS A 186 -2.25 2.96 -14.98
CA HIS A 186 -0.88 2.46 -14.90
C HIS A 186 0.13 3.44 -14.28
N ARG A 187 -0.32 4.65 -13.95
CA ARG A 187 0.55 5.69 -13.37
C ARG A 187 0.09 6.11 -11.99
N LEU A 188 1.05 6.48 -11.16
CA LEU A 188 0.80 7.06 -9.83
C LEU A 188 -0.25 8.18 -9.88
N GLY A 189 -0.10 9.14 -10.80
CA GLY A 189 -1.03 10.27 -10.91
C GLY A 189 -2.47 9.85 -11.22
N GLN A 190 -2.69 8.76 -11.95
CA GLN A 190 -4.04 8.24 -12.22
C GLN A 190 -4.65 7.60 -10.96
N GLY A 191 -3.87 6.78 -10.22
CA GLY A 191 -4.31 6.24 -8.93
C GLY A 191 -4.61 7.34 -7.91
N VAL A 192 -3.75 8.36 -7.84
CA VAL A 192 -3.96 9.54 -6.99
C VAL A 192 -5.25 10.28 -7.38
N ALA A 193 -5.51 10.49 -8.68
CA ALA A 193 -6.73 11.14 -9.14
C ALA A 193 -7.99 10.38 -8.71
N ILE A 194 -8.02 9.06 -8.93
CA ILE A 194 -9.13 8.21 -8.46
C ILE A 194 -9.35 8.34 -6.95
N ALA A 195 -8.27 8.28 -6.17
CA ALA A 195 -8.37 8.30 -4.72
C ALA A 195 -8.79 9.68 -4.18
N LEU A 196 -8.29 10.78 -4.75
CA LEU A 196 -8.68 12.13 -4.33
C LEU A 196 -10.11 12.48 -4.77
N ASP A 197 -10.50 12.13 -5.99
CA ASP A 197 -11.83 12.42 -6.53
C ASP A 197 -12.91 11.51 -5.90
N ALA A 198 -12.52 10.45 -5.20
CA ALA A 198 -13.43 9.67 -4.36
C ALA A 198 -13.98 10.48 -3.19
N ASP A 199 -13.28 11.53 -2.74
CA ASP A 199 -13.70 12.43 -1.65
C ASP A 199 -14.13 11.66 -0.39
N ASP A 200 -13.31 10.69 0.01
CA ASP A 200 -13.55 9.84 1.19
C ASP A 200 -12.32 9.89 2.12
N PRO A 201 -12.52 10.02 3.45
CA PRO A 201 -11.41 10.16 4.40
C PRO A 201 -10.49 8.93 4.49
N ASP A 202 -10.96 7.76 4.09
CA ASP A 202 -10.18 6.51 4.09
C ASP A 202 -9.49 6.23 2.75
N ALA A 203 -9.65 7.13 1.75
CA ALA A 203 -9.04 6.95 0.44
C ALA A 203 -7.51 6.88 0.53
N CYS A 204 -6.93 5.82 -0.01
CA CYS A 204 -5.51 5.54 0.05
C CYS A 204 -5.03 4.68 -1.12
N LEU A 205 -3.73 4.54 -1.24
CA LEU A 205 -3.09 3.81 -2.34
C LEU A 205 -2.30 2.60 -1.83
N VAL A 206 -2.20 1.59 -2.67
CA VAL A 206 -1.04 0.69 -2.71
C VAL A 206 -0.07 1.25 -3.74
N ALA A 207 1.17 1.50 -3.32
CA ALA A 207 2.25 1.93 -4.20
C ALA A 207 3.24 0.77 -4.42
N ASP A 208 3.91 0.73 -5.56
CA ASP A 208 4.81 -0.34 -5.93
C ASP A 208 6.00 0.20 -6.73
N THR A 209 7.21 -0.19 -6.36
CA THR A 209 8.44 0.26 -7.03
C THR A 209 8.50 -0.22 -8.49
N PHE A 210 8.05 -1.44 -8.79
CA PHE A 210 7.93 -1.96 -10.14
C PHE A 210 6.91 -1.16 -10.96
N HIS A 211 5.73 -0.95 -10.42
CA HIS A 211 4.66 -0.24 -11.14
C HIS A 211 4.97 1.23 -11.36
N LEU A 212 5.67 1.90 -10.42
CA LEU A 212 6.20 3.25 -10.64
C LEU A 212 7.15 3.32 -11.84
N TYR A 213 8.06 2.36 -11.94
CA TYR A 213 9.03 2.30 -13.04
C TYR A 213 8.36 1.83 -14.33
N ARG A 214 7.69 0.67 -14.32
CA ARG A 214 7.08 0.04 -15.49
C ARG A 214 6.03 0.94 -16.16
N GLY A 215 5.19 1.60 -15.36
CA GLY A 215 4.16 2.54 -15.82
C GLY A 215 4.68 3.91 -16.22
N GLY A 216 5.97 4.19 -16.01
CA GLY A 216 6.59 5.44 -16.40
C GLY A 216 6.22 6.65 -15.54
N SER A 217 5.80 6.45 -14.29
CA SER A 217 5.58 7.53 -13.33
C SER A 217 6.88 8.14 -12.82
N GLY A 218 7.93 7.32 -12.73
CA GLY A 218 9.11 7.67 -11.95
C GLY A 218 8.82 7.73 -10.45
N PHE A 219 9.76 8.25 -9.66
CA PHE A 219 9.69 8.22 -8.19
C PHE A 219 9.47 9.60 -7.57
N GLU A 220 9.72 10.70 -8.29
CA GLU A 220 9.61 12.06 -7.74
C GLU A 220 8.20 12.40 -7.23
N GLY A 221 7.17 11.82 -7.87
CA GLY A 221 5.77 12.04 -7.48
C GLY A 221 5.47 11.62 -6.04
N ILE A 222 6.24 10.71 -5.46
CA ILE A 222 6.08 10.27 -4.05
C ILE A 222 6.18 11.47 -3.11
N ARG A 223 7.09 12.41 -3.35
CA ARG A 223 7.34 13.58 -2.50
C ARG A 223 6.15 14.53 -2.34
N HIS A 224 5.18 14.43 -3.23
CA HIS A 224 3.98 15.28 -3.22
C HIS A 224 2.80 14.63 -2.50
N LEU A 225 2.98 13.42 -1.97
CA LEU A 225 1.96 12.70 -1.20
C LEU A 225 2.14 12.93 0.30
N ASN A 226 1.09 12.68 1.06
CA ASN A 226 1.18 12.47 2.50
C ASN A 226 1.45 11.00 2.78
N GLY A 227 2.33 10.66 3.70
CA GLY A 227 2.65 9.27 4.01
C GLY A 227 1.46 8.43 4.47
N SER A 228 0.45 9.06 5.10
CA SER A 228 -0.80 8.36 5.46
C SER A 228 -1.69 8.00 4.27
N PHE A 229 -1.44 8.58 3.10
CA PHE A 229 -2.16 8.28 1.87
C PHE A 229 -1.68 6.98 1.19
N ILE A 230 -0.62 6.37 1.70
CA ILE A 230 -0.08 5.11 1.20
C ILE A 230 -0.32 4.04 2.28
N ALA A 231 -1.17 3.07 1.97
CA ALA A 231 -1.50 1.96 2.88
C ALA A 231 -0.36 0.95 2.99
N VAL A 232 0.19 0.55 1.84
CA VAL A 232 1.29 -0.41 1.69
C VAL A 232 2.17 0.04 0.53
N PHE A 233 3.47 -0.20 0.66
CA PHE A 233 4.42 0.01 -0.43
C PHE A 233 5.06 -1.33 -0.80
N HIS A 234 4.73 -1.86 -1.98
CA HIS A 234 5.37 -3.05 -2.52
C HIS A 234 6.82 -2.73 -2.91
N TRP A 235 7.72 -3.54 -2.42
CA TRP A 235 9.15 -3.29 -2.47
C TRP A 235 9.86 -4.41 -3.22
N ASN A 236 10.44 -4.07 -4.34
CA ASN A 236 11.16 -4.95 -5.25
C ASN A 236 12.13 -4.12 -6.10
N ASP A 237 12.90 -4.77 -6.96
CA ASP A 237 13.77 -4.15 -7.95
C ASP A 237 13.57 -4.81 -9.30
N VAL A 238 14.21 -4.30 -10.34
CA VAL A 238 14.17 -4.86 -11.70
C VAL A 238 15.56 -4.87 -12.33
N PRO A 239 15.87 -5.85 -13.20
CA PRO A 239 17.11 -5.85 -13.98
C PRO A 239 17.11 -4.74 -15.04
N ALA A 240 18.28 -4.46 -15.60
CA ALA A 240 18.43 -3.51 -16.69
C ALA A 240 17.90 -4.06 -18.04
N ASP A 241 17.84 -5.36 -18.19
CA ASP A 241 17.30 -6.09 -19.33
C ASP A 241 16.25 -7.09 -18.86
N PRO A 242 15.09 -7.19 -19.53
CA PRO A 242 14.66 -6.52 -20.75
C PRO A 242 14.35 -5.01 -20.54
N PRO A 243 14.17 -4.24 -21.64
CA PRO A 243 13.75 -2.84 -21.56
C PRO A 243 12.44 -2.67 -20.78
N ARG A 244 12.28 -1.50 -20.15
CA ARG A 244 11.14 -1.17 -19.26
C ARG A 244 9.77 -1.60 -19.80
N GLU A 245 9.53 -1.38 -21.09
CA GLU A 245 8.24 -1.67 -21.75
C GLU A 245 7.95 -3.17 -21.91
N GLN A 246 8.96 -4.01 -21.74
CA GLN A 246 8.86 -5.47 -21.84
C GLN A 246 8.88 -6.16 -20.46
N LEU A 247 9.12 -5.39 -19.38
CA LEU A 247 9.12 -5.95 -18.03
C LEU A 247 7.71 -6.46 -17.65
N GLY A 248 7.66 -7.69 -17.16
CA GLY A 248 6.50 -8.29 -16.49
C GLY A 248 6.83 -8.59 -15.03
N ASP A 249 5.85 -9.02 -14.26
CA ASP A 249 6.02 -9.32 -12.83
C ASP A 249 7.11 -10.36 -12.55
N GLU A 250 7.32 -11.30 -13.47
CA GLU A 250 8.35 -12.34 -13.38
C GLU A 250 9.77 -11.80 -13.38
N HIS A 251 9.97 -10.57 -13.83
CA HIS A 251 11.28 -9.90 -13.85
C HIS A 251 11.62 -9.19 -12.54
N ARG A 252 10.72 -9.19 -11.55
CA ARG A 252 11.01 -8.60 -10.24
C ARG A 252 12.11 -9.39 -9.54
N ILE A 253 13.08 -8.67 -8.99
CA ILE A 253 14.25 -9.20 -8.27
C ILE A 253 14.34 -8.58 -6.88
N TYR A 254 15.26 -9.08 -6.05
CA TYR A 254 15.44 -8.55 -4.71
C TYR A 254 15.79 -7.06 -4.70
N PRO A 255 15.25 -6.29 -3.74
CA PRO A 255 15.57 -4.88 -3.58
C PRO A 255 17.08 -4.64 -3.43
N GLY A 256 17.63 -3.77 -4.28
CA GLY A 256 19.04 -3.42 -4.32
C GLY A 256 19.90 -4.25 -5.28
N ASP A 257 19.33 -5.24 -5.96
CA ASP A 257 20.04 -6.04 -6.96
C ASP A 257 19.83 -5.52 -8.40
N GLY A 258 18.99 -4.50 -8.57
CA GLY A 258 18.61 -3.96 -9.86
C GLY A 258 18.97 -2.49 -10.07
N ILE A 259 18.18 -1.84 -10.92
CA ILE A 259 18.44 -0.49 -11.40
C ILE A 259 17.53 0.58 -10.79
N LEU A 260 16.54 0.20 -9.98
CA LEU A 260 15.60 1.16 -9.44
C LEU A 260 16.27 2.08 -8.40
N PRO A 261 15.89 3.36 -8.32
CA PRO A 261 16.51 4.32 -7.39
C PRO A 261 15.96 4.14 -5.96
N LEU A 262 16.03 2.92 -5.41
CA LEU A 262 15.37 2.55 -4.15
C LEU A 262 15.86 3.36 -2.95
N LYS A 263 17.16 3.72 -2.90
CA LYS A 263 17.69 4.60 -1.85
C LYS A 263 17.01 5.97 -1.86
N LYS A 264 16.77 6.50 -3.05
CA LYS A 264 16.07 7.77 -3.25
C LYS A 264 14.60 7.64 -2.85
N ALA A 265 13.96 6.53 -3.20
CA ALA A 265 12.59 6.24 -2.77
C ALA A 265 12.48 6.17 -1.24
N LEU A 266 13.41 5.51 -0.53
CA LEU A 266 13.44 5.50 0.94
C LEU A 266 13.60 6.90 1.54
N ALA A 267 14.41 7.77 0.92
CA ALA A 267 14.53 9.16 1.36
C ALA A 267 13.19 9.89 1.23
N TYR A 268 12.47 9.71 0.12
CA TYR A 268 11.15 10.31 -0.08
C TYR A 268 10.11 9.80 0.91
N LEU A 269 10.12 8.51 1.25
CA LEU A 269 9.24 7.96 2.27
C LEU A 269 9.46 8.60 3.64
N ARG A 270 10.72 8.96 3.98
CA ARG A 270 11.00 9.74 5.20
C ARG A 270 10.46 11.16 5.10
N GLU A 271 10.69 11.85 3.97
CA GLU A 271 10.22 13.21 3.74
C GLU A 271 8.70 13.35 3.93
N ILE A 272 7.92 12.37 3.44
CA ILE A 272 6.46 12.38 3.54
C ILE A 272 5.93 11.78 4.85
N ASN A 273 6.81 11.39 5.78
CA ASN A 273 6.45 10.72 7.04
C ASN A 273 5.66 9.43 6.82
N TYR A 274 6.03 8.62 5.83
CA TYR A 274 5.42 7.31 5.62
C TYR A 274 5.67 6.41 6.83
N GLY A 275 4.63 5.81 7.37
CA GLY A 275 4.69 4.90 8.51
C GLY A 275 4.15 3.50 8.23
N GLY A 276 3.76 3.23 6.98
CA GLY A 276 3.24 1.93 6.55
C GLY A 276 4.34 0.90 6.25
N PRO A 277 3.96 -0.33 5.90
CA PRO A 277 4.90 -1.41 5.65
C PRO A 277 5.58 -1.32 4.27
N LEU A 278 6.84 -1.75 4.23
CA LEU A 278 7.51 -2.16 2.99
C LEU A 278 7.26 -3.64 2.79
N SER A 279 6.51 -4.01 1.75
CA SER A 279 6.12 -5.40 1.49
C SER A 279 6.93 -5.99 0.35
N LEU A 280 7.74 -7.02 0.63
CA LEU A 280 8.50 -7.71 -0.40
C LEU A 280 7.56 -8.46 -1.33
N GLU A 281 7.37 -7.94 -2.54
CA GLU A 281 6.51 -8.56 -3.53
C GLU A 281 7.28 -8.93 -4.80
N MET A 282 7.43 -10.23 -5.03
CA MET A 282 8.09 -10.78 -6.20
C MET A 282 7.28 -11.93 -6.80
N PHE A 283 7.44 -12.09 -8.13
CA PHE A 283 6.79 -13.17 -8.90
C PHE A 283 7.83 -13.97 -9.68
N ASN A 284 9.09 -13.92 -9.24
CA ASN A 284 10.21 -14.52 -9.92
C ASN A 284 10.15 -16.06 -9.83
N ARG A 285 10.07 -16.74 -10.97
CA ARG A 285 9.93 -18.19 -11.04
C ARG A 285 11.19 -18.94 -10.58
N GLU A 286 12.35 -18.34 -10.70
CA GLU A 286 13.60 -18.92 -10.19
C GLU A 286 13.57 -18.94 -8.66
N HIS A 287 13.06 -17.90 -8.01
CA HIS A 287 12.87 -17.88 -6.56
C HIS A 287 11.83 -18.92 -6.11
N TRP A 288 10.79 -19.15 -6.89
CA TRP A 288 9.77 -20.15 -6.58
C TRP A 288 10.29 -21.59 -6.62
N SER A 289 11.42 -21.85 -7.29
CA SER A 289 12.08 -23.17 -7.32
C SER A 289 13.04 -23.41 -6.16
N GLN A 290 13.31 -22.38 -5.36
CA GLN A 290 14.23 -22.44 -4.22
C GLN A 290 13.49 -22.75 -2.91
N ASP A 291 14.26 -23.01 -1.86
CA ASP A 291 13.71 -23.14 -0.50
C ASP A 291 13.02 -21.83 -0.08
N PRO A 292 11.72 -21.87 0.29
CA PRO A 292 10.96 -20.66 0.59
C PRO A 292 11.52 -19.87 1.77
N LYS A 293 12.14 -20.54 2.75
CA LYS A 293 12.78 -19.88 3.89
C LYS A 293 14.02 -19.11 3.46
N GLN A 294 14.83 -19.69 2.57
CA GLN A 294 16.02 -19.05 2.02
C GLN A 294 15.63 -17.80 1.20
N VAL A 295 14.55 -17.89 0.39
CA VAL A 295 14.02 -16.75 -0.38
C VAL A 295 13.58 -15.63 0.56
N ALA A 296 12.80 -15.96 1.60
CA ALA A 296 12.32 -15.00 2.58
C ALA A 296 13.47 -14.34 3.36
N ASP A 297 14.44 -15.13 3.86
CA ASP A 297 15.61 -14.62 4.58
C ASP A 297 16.45 -13.67 3.72
N THR A 298 16.67 -14.04 2.46
CA THR A 298 17.42 -13.21 1.51
C THR A 298 16.73 -11.89 1.28
N GLY A 299 15.42 -11.89 1.03
CA GLY A 299 14.65 -10.70 0.79
C GLY A 299 14.67 -9.74 1.99
N LEU A 300 14.43 -10.27 3.19
CA LEU A 300 14.48 -9.45 4.41
C LEU A 300 15.86 -8.83 4.65
N ARG A 301 16.93 -9.63 4.47
CA ARG A 301 18.29 -9.14 4.60
C ARG A 301 18.56 -7.99 3.61
N LYS A 302 18.19 -8.14 2.34
CA LYS A 302 18.36 -7.14 1.29
C LYS A 302 17.64 -5.82 1.62
N ILE A 303 16.41 -5.89 2.12
CA ILE A 303 15.65 -4.71 2.54
C ILE A 303 16.36 -4.02 3.72
N ARG A 304 16.81 -4.76 4.73
CA ARG A 304 17.54 -4.21 5.88
C ARG A 304 18.85 -3.53 5.48
N GLU A 305 19.64 -4.17 4.60
CA GLU A 305 20.87 -3.60 4.05
C GLU A 305 20.61 -2.28 3.31
N LEU A 306 19.56 -2.25 2.49
CA LEU A 306 19.15 -1.04 1.77
C LEU A 306 18.75 0.09 2.73
N ILE A 307 17.93 -0.19 3.73
CA ILE A 307 17.53 0.78 4.76
C ILE A 307 18.75 1.31 5.52
N ALA A 308 19.64 0.42 5.96
CA ALA A 308 20.85 0.81 6.67
C ALA A 308 21.78 1.70 5.83
N SER A 309 21.86 1.45 4.51
CA SER A 309 22.69 2.25 3.59
C SER A 309 22.15 3.68 3.34
N THR A 310 20.95 3.99 3.83
CA THR A 310 20.31 5.31 3.70
C THR A 310 20.14 6.03 5.04
N SER A 311 20.56 5.41 6.14
CA SER A 311 20.55 6.03 7.47
C SER A 311 21.82 6.87 7.62
N VAL A 312 21.70 8.17 7.35
CA VAL A 312 22.73 9.19 7.68
C VAL A 312 22.03 10.30 8.44
#